data_f927fc52923d33c416575108b8be2cee
#
_entry.id   f927fc52923d33c416575108b8be2cee
#
_cell.length_a   1.000
_cell.length_b   1.000
_cell.length_c   1.000
_cell.angle_alpha   90.00
_cell.angle_beta   90.00
_cell.angle_gamma   90.00
#
_symmetry.space_group_name_H-M   'P 1'
#
loop_
_entity.id
_entity.type
_entity.pdbx_description
1 polymer ?
#
loop_
_entity_poly.entity_id
_entity_poly.type
_entity_poly.pdbx_seq_one_letter_code
_entity_poly.pdbx_strand_id
1 'polypeptide(L)'
;MDIYDDIELVKLSVDGDTEAFAHLVKRHYMTVYRASYKWCGIREGAEDIAQEVFIKLAQKLKTFRQKSSFKTWLYRITINTAKDFHRKHAIQHTYETAFALEQGPGNATPLIDEHLDAVRLYKALNKLPEKQKSAILLVFAEGLNHREAAQVLNCSETTVSWRIFQARKRLKKSMEHEI
;
A
#
# COMPACT_ATOMS: atom_id res chain seq x y z
N MET A 1 -9.74 6.50 24.02
CA MET A 1 -8.39 6.94 24.34
C MET A 1 -7.49 5.73 24.25
N ASP A 2 -6.64 5.63 23.21
CA ASP A 2 -5.76 4.46 23.02
C ASP A 2 -4.65 4.51 24.07
N ILE A 3 -4.79 3.72 25.14
CA ILE A 3 -3.85 3.68 26.28
C ILE A 3 -2.59 2.90 25.91
N TYR A 4 -2.67 1.94 25.01
CA TYR A 4 -1.58 1.05 24.60
C TYR A 4 -0.93 1.47 23.27
N ASP A 5 0.39 1.37 23.21
CA ASP A 5 1.11 1.50 21.94
C ASP A 5 1.01 0.22 21.09
N ASP A 6 1.51 0.26 19.84
CA ASP A 6 1.45 -0.90 18.95
C ASP A 6 2.23 -2.10 19.48
N ILE A 7 3.33 -1.89 20.22
CA ILE A 7 4.17 -2.95 20.74
C ILE A 7 3.47 -3.66 21.90
N GLU A 8 2.81 -2.90 22.75
CA GLU A 8 2.01 -3.44 23.87
C GLU A 8 0.82 -4.24 23.33
N LEU A 9 0.08 -3.69 22.36
CA LEU A 9 -1.03 -4.41 21.72
C LEU A 9 -0.56 -5.70 21.04
N VAL A 10 0.60 -5.67 20.37
CA VAL A 10 1.19 -6.90 19.78
C VAL A 10 1.49 -7.95 20.84
N LYS A 11 2.11 -7.58 21.98
CA LYS A 11 2.41 -8.51 23.07
C LYS A 11 1.14 -9.15 23.61
N LEU A 12 0.14 -8.34 23.98
CA LEU A 12 -1.14 -8.82 24.49
C LEU A 12 -1.84 -9.75 23.47
N SER A 13 -1.83 -9.35 22.19
CA SER A 13 -2.44 -10.18 21.14
C SER A 13 -1.73 -11.52 20.93
N VAL A 14 -0.40 -11.56 21.07
CA VAL A 14 0.40 -12.80 20.98
C VAL A 14 0.09 -13.72 22.19
N ASP A 15 -0.20 -13.15 23.34
CA ASP A 15 -0.59 -13.88 24.57
C ASP A 15 -2.07 -14.33 24.54
N GLY A 16 -2.80 -14.01 23.47
CA GLY A 16 -4.17 -14.50 23.23
C GLY A 16 -5.26 -13.47 23.52
N ASP A 17 -4.94 -12.23 23.83
CA ASP A 17 -5.91 -11.16 24.02
C ASP A 17 -6.53 -10.74 22.67
N THR A 18 -7.75 -11.16 22.44
CA THR A 18 -8.52 -10.87 21.21
C THR A 18 -8.93 -9.41 21.11
N GLU A 19 -9.13 -8.73 22.22
CA GLU A 19 -9.47 -7.30 22.27
C GLU A 19 -8.26 -6.45 21.83
N ALA A 20 -7.06 -6.78 22.33
CA ALA A 20 -5.83 -6.12 21.89
C ALA A 20 -5.61 -6.29 20.39
N PHE A 21 -5.89 -7.47 19.82
CA PHE A 21 -5.83 -7.69 18.38
C PHE A 21 -6.88 -6.85 17.63
N ALA A 22 -8.11 -6.79 18.12
CA ALA A 22 -9.16 -5.96 17.53
C ALA A 22 -8.77 -4.46 17.52
N HIS A 23 -8.10 -3.99 18.57
CA HIS A 23 -7.55 -2.63 18.63
C HIS A 23 -6.47 -2.39 17.57
N LEU A 24 -5.54 -3.34 17.35
CA LEU A 24 -4.55 -3.25 16.27
C LEU A 24 -5.23 -3.16 14.90
N VAL A 25 -6.20 -4.03 14.65
CA VAL A 25 -6.96 -4.03 13.39
C VAL A 25 -7.64 -2.67 13.19
N LYS A 26 -8.41 -2.19 14.18
CA LYS A 26 -9.13 -0.91 14.10
C LYS A 26 -8.18 0.27 13.84
N ARG A 27 -7.05 0.34 14.55
CA ARG A 27 -6.05 1.40 14.43
C ARG A 27 -5.42 1.46 13.03
N HIS A 28 -5.13 0.31 12.45
CA HIS A 28 -4.38 0.21 11.20
C HIS A 28 -5.24 -0.06 9.97
N TYR A 29 -6.54 -0.32 10.11
CA TYR A 29 -7.41 -0.69 9.00
C TYR A 29 -7.36 0.32 7.85
N MET A 30 -7.57 1.60 8.14
CA MET A 30 -7.57 2.63 7.11
C MET A 30 -6.21 2.84 6.45
N THR A 31 -5.11 2.62 7.17
CA THR A 31 -3.76 2.66 6.62
C THR A 31 -3.55 1.54 5.61
N VAL A 32 -3.94 0.31 5.98
CA VAL A 32 -3.85 -0.86 5.10
C VAL A 32 -4.77 -0.70 3.89
N TYR A 33 -6.03 -0.31 4.11
CA TYR A 33 -7.01 -0.10 3.05
C TYR A 33 -6.53 0.94 2.01
N ARG A 34 -6.07 2.11 2.47
CA ARG A 34 -5.57 3.17 1.58
C ARG A 34 -4.34 2.72 0.78
N ALA A 35 -3.40 2.03 1.42
CA ALA A 35 -2.24 1.47 0.74
C ALA A 35 -2.67 0.44 -0.31
N SER A 36 -3.60 -0.44 0.02
CA SER A 36 -4.17 -1.44 -0.90
C SER A 36 -4.85 -0.77 -2.10
N TYR A 37 -5.66 0.25 -1.84
CA TYR A 37 -6.35 1.01 -2.90
C TYR A 37 -5.37 1.68 -3.88
N LYS A 38 -4.31 2.31 -3.38
CA LYS A 38 -3.25 2.89 -4.24
C LYS A 38 -2.56 1.84 -5.13
N TRP A 39 -2.59 0.58 -4.70
CA TRP A 39 -2.03 -0.53 -5.46
C TRP A 39 -2.97 -1.08 -6.53
N CYS A 40 -4.21 -1.38 -6.18
CA CYS A 40 -5.18 -2.06 -7.05
C CYS A 40 -6.09 -1.09 -7.81
N GLY A 41 -6.36 0.12 -7.28
CA GLY A 41 -7.17 1.15 -7.91
C GLY A 41 -8.67 0.93 -7.87
N ILE A 42 -9.13 -0.17 -7.29
CA ILE A 42 -10.55 -0.50 -7.17
C ILE A 42 -10.91 -0.79 -5.72
N ARG A 43 -12.13 -0.41 -5.34
CA ARG A 43 -12.60 -0.47 -3.95
C ARG A 43 -12.68 -1.90 -3.43
N GLU A 44 -13.33 -2.77 -4.17
CA GLU A 44 -13.52 -4.18 -3.84
C GLU A 44 -12.17 -4.88 -3.66
N GLY A 45 -11.23 -4.65 -4.60
CA GLY A 45 -9.88 -5.19 -4.50
C GLY A 45 -9.10 -4.68 -3.29
N ALA A 46 -9.31 -3.42 -2.90
CA ALA A 46 -8.68 -2.86 -1.70
C ALA A 46 -9.25 -3.47 -0.42
N GLU A 47 -10.54 -3.74 -0.37
CA GLU A 47 -11.22 -4.43 0.73
C GLU A 47 -10.73 -5.88 0.85
N ASP A 48 -10.65 -6.62 -0.25
CA ASP A 48 -10.14 -8.00 -0.29
C ASP A 48 -8.68 -8.08 0.17
N ILE A 49 -7.83 -7.18 -0.34
CA ILE A 49 -6.42 -7.11 0.08
C ILE A 49 -6.33 -6.79 1.58
N ALA A 50 -7.12 -5.84 2.08
CA ALA A 50 -7.11 -5.48 3.49
C ALA A 50 -7.53 -6.64 4.38
N GLN A 51 -8.58 -7.37 4.04
CA GLN A 51 -9.01 -8.57 4.76
C GLN A 51 -7.90 -9.63 4.79
N GLU A 52 -7.31 -9.94 3.65
CA GLU A 52 -6.23 -10.92 3.54
C GLU A 52 -4.99 -10.50 4.34
N VAL A 53 -4.68 -9.19 4.39
CA VAL A 53 -3.59 -8.63 5.21
C VAL A 53 -3.84 -8.90 6.69
N PHE A 54 -5.05 -8.68 7.19
CA PHE A 54 -5.35 -8.90 8.62
C PHE A 54 -5.42 -10.39 8.98
N ILE A 55 -5.85 -11.26 8.05
CA ILE A 55 -5.73 -12.72 8.22
C ILE A 55 -4.25 -13.11 8.35
N LYS A 56 -3.39 -12.64 7.44
CA LYS A 56 -1.95 -12.89 7.49
C LYS A 56 -1.29 -12.26 8.71
N LEU A 57 -1.76 -11.10 9.16
CA LEU A 57 -1.31 -10.46 10.39
C LEU A 57 -1.54 -11.38 11.59
N ALA A 58 -2.77 -11.90 11.77
CA ALA A 58 -3.08 -12.81 12.86
C ALA A 58 -2.16 -14.04 12.90
N GLN A 59 -1.90 -14.63 11.73
CA GLN A 59 -1.01 -15.79 11.60
C GLN A 59 0.46 -15.48 11.89
N LYS A 60 0.92 -14.28 11.52
CA LYS A 60 2.34 -13.89 11.55
C LYS A 60 2.73 -13.03 12.74
N LEU A 61 1.78 -12.61 13.58
CA LEU A 61 2.04 -11.65 14.66
C LEU A 61 3.17 -12.12 15.60
N LYS A 62 3.21 -13.42 15.91
CA LYS A 62 4.27 -14.06 16.69
C LYS A 62 5.67 -13.95 16.08
N THR A 63 5.77 -13.64 14.77
CA THR A 63 7.05 -13.49 14.07
C THR A 63 7.57 -12.05 14.06
N PHE A 64 6.81 -11.11 14.58
CA PHE A 64 7.24 -9.71 14.69
C PHE A 64 8.33 -9.56 15.75
N ARG A 65 9.56 -9.27 15.32
CA ARG A 65 10.76 -9.20 16.19
C ARG A 65 11.19 -7.79 16.55
N GLN A 66 10.35 -6.78 16.33
CA GLN A 66 10.62 -5.37 16.64
C GLN A 66 11.91 -4.79 15.98
N LYS A 67 12.36 -5.38 14.85
CA LYS A 67 13.51 -4.85 14.07
C LYS A 67 13.16 -3.60 13.25
N SER A 68 11.89 -3.25 13.18
CA SER A 68 11.32 -2.05 12.57
C SER A 68 10.09 -1.65 13.37
N SER A 69 9.50 -0.47 13.08
CA SER A 69 8.18 -0.14 13.62
C SER A 69 7.14 -1.17 13.18
N PHE A 70 6.09 -1.37 13.99
CA PHE A 70 4.99 -2.26 13.63
C PHE A 70 4.36 -1.83 12.30
N LYS A 71 4.16 -0.53 12.09
CA LYS A 71 3.65 0.04 10.84
C LYS A 71 4.51 -0.35 9.64
N THR A 72 5.84 -0.24 9.72
CA THR A 72 6.77 -0.65 8.64
C THR A 72 6.66 -2.15 8.34
N TRP A 73 6.55 -2.98 9.38
CA TRP A 73 6.38 -4.42 9.23
C TRP A 73 5.01 -4.77 8.62
N LEU A 74 3.94 -4.08 9.00
CA LEU A 74 2.61 -4.24 8.44
C LEU A 74 2.57 -3.84 6.96
N TYR A 75 3.25 -2.75 6.56
CA TYR A 75 3.38 -2.38 5.15
C TYR A 75 4.05 -3.50 4.33
N ARG A 76 5.02 -4.22 4.86
CA ARG A 76 5.61 -5.37 4.15
C ARG A 76 4.54 -6.45 3.86
N ILE A 77 3.69 -6.77 4.81
CA ILE A 77 2.58 -7.71 4.61
C ILE A 77 1.63 -7.16 3.55
N THR A 78 1.23 -5.90 3.68
CA THR A 78 0.29 -5.22 2.77
C THR A 78 0.81 -5.22 1.33
N ILE A 79 2.03 -4.77 1.09
CA ILE A 79 2.61 -4.69 -0.27
C ILE A 79 2.77 -6.07 -0.89
N ASN A 80 3.19 -7.08 -0.13
CA ASN A 80 3.29 -8.43 -0.65
C ASN A 80 1.92 -9.02 -0.99
N THR A 81 0.91 -8.79 -0.16
CA THR A 81 -0.46 -9.24 -0.44
C THR A 81 -1.05 -8.52 -1.66
N ALA A 82 -0.83 -7.21 -1.79
CA ALA A 82 -1.27 -6.45 -2.96
C ALA A 82 -0.60 -6.92 -4.27
N LYS A 83 0.69 -7.27 -4.22
CA LYS A 83 1.40 -7.87 -5.36
C LYS A 83 0.84 -9.23 -5.75
N ASP A 84 0.56 -10.08 -4.76
CA ASP A 84 -0.03 -11.41 -4.99
C ASP A 84 -1.43 -11.27 -5.61
N PHE A 85 -2.23 -10.33 -5.09
CA PHE A 85 -3.54 -9.99 -5.65
C PHE A 85 -3.42 -9.53 -7.10
N HIS A 86 -2.53 -8.59 -7.39
CA HIS A 86 -2.31 -8.07 -8.75
C HIS A 86 -1.87 -9.17 -9.72
N ARG A 87 -0.99 -10.08 -9.30
CA ARG A 87 -0.56 -11.22 -10.14
C ARG A 87 -1.71 -12.18 -10.44
N LYS A 88 -2.60 -12.43 -9.49
CA LYS A 88 -3.78 -13.29 -9.69
C LYS A 88 -4.83 -12.65 -10.62
N HIS A 89 -4.96 -11.33 -10.60
CA HIS A 89 -6.01 -10.60 -11.31
C HIS A 89 -5.50 -9.79 -12.51
N ALA A 90 -4.24 -9.94 -12.91
CA ALA A 90 -3.62 -9.17 -14.01
C ALA A 90 -4.33 -9.34 -15.37
N ILE A 91 -5.11 -10.40 -15.55
CA ILE A 91 -5.84 -10.68 -16.79
C ILE A 91 -7.19 -9.92 -16.84
N GLN A 92 -7.79 -9.55 -15.71
CA GLN A 92 -9.14 -8.99 -15.63
C GLN A 92 -9.20 -7.47 -15.61
N HIS A 93 -8.10 -6.80 -15.25
CA HIS A 93 -8.09 -5.38 -14.87
C HIS A 93 -7.87 -4.36 -15.98
N THR A 94 -7.73 -4.76 -17.24
CA THR A 94 -7.41 -3.80 -18.31
C THR A 94 -8.58 -2.89 -18.69
N TYR A 95 -9.81 -3.28 -18.39
CA TYR A 95 -11.03 -2.56 -18.84
C TYR A 95 -11.82 -1.85 -17.71
N GLU A 96 -11.75 -2.31 -16.47
CA GLU A 96 -12.60 -1.79 -15.37
C GLU A 96 -12.00 -0.60 -14.61
N THR A 97 -10.69 -0.43 -14.64
CA THR A 97 -9.99 0.61 -13.87
C THR A 97 -10.28 2.04 -14.29
N ALA A 98 -10.72 2.27 -15.52
CA ALA A 98 -11.07 3.63 -15.96
C ALA A 98 -12.39 4.12 -15.33
N PHE A 99 -13.32 3.20 -15.01
CA PHE A 99 -14.63 3.53 -14.46
C PHE A 99 -14.64 3.63 -12.92
N ALA A 100 -13.77 2.87 -12.25
CA ALA A 100 -13.72 2.81 -10.78
C ALA A 100 -13.05 4.02 -10.11
N LEU A 101 -12.25 4.79 -10.85
CA LEU A 101 -11.65 6.03 -10.36
C LEU A 101 -12.68 7.17 -10.19
N GLU A 102 -13.90 7.02 -10.73
CA GLU A 102 -14.99 7.97 -10.52
C GLU A 102 -15.57 7.95 -9.09
N GLN A 103 -15.31 6.89 -8.32
CA GLN A 103 -15.81 6.75 -6.94
C GLN A 103 -14.68 6.63 -5.93
N GLY A 104 -13.93 7.72 -5.73
CA GLY A 104 -12.91 7.81 -4.69
C GLY A 104 -13.48 7.58 -3.28
N PRO A 105 -12.67 7.17 -2.30
CA PRO A 105 -13.12 6.99 -0.91
C PRO A 105 -13.49 8.33 -0.27
N GLY A 106 -14.78 8.65 -0.29
CA GLY A 106 -15.40 9.66 0.56
C GLY A 106 -15.24 11.13 0.15
N ASN A 107 -16.34 11.70 -0.30
CA ASN A 107 -16.71 13.12 -0.26
C ASN A 107 -15.60 14.18 -0.39
N ALA A 108 -14.92 14.22 -1.52
CA ALA A 108 -14.40 15.47 -2.06
C ALA A 108 -14.59 15.37 -3.58
N THR A 109 -15.44 16.20 -4.13
CA THR A 109 -15.53 16.43 -5.57
C THR A 109 -14.19 17.05 -6.02
N PRO A 110 -13.25 16.29 -6.61
CA PRO A 110 -12.12 16.93 -7.25
C PRO A 110 -12.67 17.76 -8.41
N LEU A 111 -12.08 18.90 -8.66
CA LEU A 111 -12.32 19.63 -9.90
C LEU A 111 -12.01 18.68 -11.06
N ILE A 112 -12.76 18.75 -12.15
CA ILE A 112 -12.71 17.81 -13.29
C ILE A 112 -11.27 17.58 -13.77
N ASP A 113 -10.43 18.61 -13.76
CA ASP A 113 -9.02 18.52 -14.17
C ASP A 113 -8.16 17.72 -13.19
N GLU A 114 -8.35 17.87 -11.88
CA GLU A 114 -7.62 17.10 -10.86
C GLU A 114 -7.96 15.60 -10.93
N HIS A 115 -9.20 15.28 -11.31
CA HIS A 115 -9.63 13.89 -11.47
C HIS A 115 -8.98 13.24 -12.69
N LEU A 116 -8.92 13.95 -13.83
CA LEU A 116 -8.25 13.48 -15.05
C LEU A 116 -6.76 13.24 -14.81
N ASP A 117 -6.08 14.12 -14.09
CA ASP A 117 -4.67 13.96 -13.76
C ASP A 117 -4.43 12.79 -12.80
N ALA A 118 -5.32 12.56 -11.83
CA ALA A 118 -5.26 11.38 -10.96
C ALA A 118 -5.40 10.06 -11.74
N VAL A 119 -6.33 9.99 -12.71
CA VAL A 119 -6.51 8.83 -13.59
C VAL A 119 -5.28 8.60 -14.46
N ARG A 120 -4.72 9.67 -15.06
CA ARG A 120 -3.49 9.59 -15.87
C ARG A 120 -2.30 9.10 -15.03
N LEU A 121 -2.12 9.67 -13.84
CA LEU A 121 -1.06 9.25 -12.92
C LEU A 121 -1.21 7.78 -12.52
N TYR A 122 -2.42 7.33 -12.19
CA TYR A 122 -2.67 5.93 -11.85
C TYR A 122 -2.34 4.99 -13.01
N LYS A 123 -2.76 5.32 -14.25
CA LYS A 123 -2.40 4.55 -15.45
C LYS A 123 -0.90 4.50 -15.66
N ALA A 124 -0.20 5.63 -15.50
CA ALA A 124 1.26 5.70 -15.62
C ALA A 124 1.97 4.86 -14.54
N LEU A 125 1.49 4.89 -13.30
CA LEU A 125 2.01 4.06 -12.20
C LEU A 125 1.85 2.56 -12.48
N ASN A 126 0.75 2.15 -13.10
CA ASN A 126 0.50 0.75 -13.46
C ASN A 126 1.39 0.25 -14.61
N LYS A 127 1.91 1.15 -15.45
CA LYS A 127 2.91 0.81 -16.48
C LYS A 127 4.33 0.64 -15.92
N LEU A 128 4.57 1.02 -14.65
CA LEU A 128 5.88 0.84 -14.02
C LEU A 128 6.13 -0.64 -13.68
N PRO A 129 7.40 -1.11 -13.77
CA PRO A 129 7.79 -2.37 -13.17
C PRO A 129 7.42 -2.41 -11.68
N GLU A 130 6.93 -3.55 -11.21
CA GLU A 130 6.43 -3.75 -9.85
C GLU A 130 7.36 -3.22 -8.74
N LYS A 131 8.69 -3.47 -8.90
CA LYS A 131 9.71 -2.99 -7.94
C LYS A 131 9.83 -1.45 -7.90
N GLN A 132 9.60 -0.78 -9.03
CA GLN A 132 9.63 0.68 -9.14
C GLN A 132 8.33 1.28 -8.60
N LYS A 133 7.17 0.71 -8.96
CA LYS A 133 5.87 1.09 -8.42
C LYS A 133 5.86 0.99 -6.89
N SER A 134 6.36 -0.13 -6.33
CA SER A 134 6.47 -0.30 -4.88
C SER A 134 7.28 0.79 -4.21
N ALA A 135 8.47 1.10 -4.75
CA ALA A 135 9.37 2.08 -4.14
C ALA A 135 8.76 3.49 -4.16
N ILE A 136 8.15 3.88 -5.28
CA ILE A 136 7.56 5.23 -5.41
C ILE A 136 6.31 5.39 -4.54
N LEU A 137 5.45 4.37 -4.47
CA LEU A 137 4.26 4.41 -3.61
C LEU A 137 4.63 4.47 -2.12
N LEU A 138 5.58 3.66 -1.66
CA LEU A 138 6.00 3.67 -0.25
C LEU A 138 6.57 5.02 0.18
N VAL A 139 7.40 5.64 -0.65
CA VAL A 139 8.06 6.91 -0.29
C VAL A 139 7.12 8.10 -0.47
N PHE A 140 6.45 8.22 -1.63
CA PHE A 140 5.68 9.43 -1.94
C PHE A 140 4.21 9.37 -1.52
N ALA A 141 3.61 8.18 -1.52
CA ALA A 141 2.20 8.05 -1.16
C ALA A 141 1.97 7.63 0.30
N GLU A 142 2.92 6.88 0.91
CA GLU A 142 2.84 6.45 2.31
C GLU A 142 3.77 7.24 3.25
N GLY A 143 4.64 8.11 2.69
CA GLY A 143 5.51 8.99 3.45
C GLY A 143 6.67 8.28 4.17
N LEU A 144 7.03 7.06 3.75
CA LEU A 144 8.17 6.35 4.32
C LEU A 144 9.48 6.99 3.83
N ASN A 145 10.47 7.07 4.73
CA ASN A 145 11.81 7.41 4.28
C ASN A 145 12.47 6.23 3.54
N HIS A 146 13.60 6.46 2.87
CA HIS A 146 14.26 5.43 2.06
C HIS A 146 14.68 4.20 2.88
N ARG A 147 15.08 4.39 4.14
CA ARG A 147 15.46 3.31 5.06
C ARG A 147 14.26 2.42 5.40
N GLU A 148 13.14 3.01 5.72
CA GLU A 148 11.90 2.28 6.00
C GLU A 148 11.39 1.54 4.77
N ALA A 149 11.37 2.22 3.60
CA ALA A 149 11.01 1.60 2.33
C ALA A 149 11.96 0.44 1.97
N ALA A 150 13.25 0.55 2.24
CA ALA A 150 14.24 -0.51 2.07
C ALA A 150 13.95 -1.72 2.95
N GLN A 151 13.56 -1.49 4.21
CA GLN A 151 13.12 -2.54 5.12
C GLN A 151 11.85 -3.25 4.61
N VAL A 152 10.84 -2.49 4.12
CA VAL A 152 9.62 -3.06 3.54
C VAL A 152 9.95 -3.91 2.30
N LEU A 153 10.81 -3.40 1.42
CA LEU A 153 11.14 -4.01 0.12
C LEU A 153 12.26 -5.05 0.18
N ASN A 154 12.83 -5.27 1.37
CA ASN A 154 13.96 -6.17 1.62
C ASN A 154 15.13 -5.91 0.64
N CYS A 155 15.59 -4.67 0.59
CA CYS A 155 16.70 -4.23 -0.26
C CYS A 155 17.47 -3.10 0.42
N SER A 156 18.57 -2.59 -0.20
CA SER A 156 19.31 -1.46 0.32
C SER A 156 18.60 -0.12 0.05
N GLU A 157 18.92 0.91 0.84
CA GLU A 157 18.45 2.28 0.62
C GLU A 157 18.88 2.82 -0.76
N THR A 158 20.10 2.48 -1.18
CA THR A 158 20.62 2.81 -2.52
C THR A 158 19.75 2.20 -3.62
N THR A 159 19.28 0.96 -3.42
CA THR A 159 18.36 0.29 -4.36
C THR A 159 17.02 1.01 -4.42
N VAL A 160 16.49 1.47 -3.28
CA VAL A 160 15.25 2.27 -3.24
C VAL A 160 15.44 3.57 -4.02
N SER A 161 16.51 4.32 -3.74
CA SER A 161 16.85 5.57 -4.44
C SER A 161 16.93 5.37 -5.95
N TRP A 162 17.62 4.32 -6.40
CA TRP A 162 17.73 3.97 -7.81
C TRP A 162 16.38 3.63 -8.44
N ARG A 163 15.54 2.81 -7.76
CA ARG A 163 14.19 2.46 -8.24
C ARG A 163 13.32 3.70 -8.39
N ILE A 164 13.37 4.62 -7.44
CA ILE A 164 12.64 5.89 -7.48
C ILE A 164 13.13 6.75 -8.64
N PHE A 165 14.44 6.89 -8.83
CA PHE A 165 15.01 7.63 -9.96
C PHE A 165 14.50 7.08 -11.30
N GLN A 166 14.57 5.77 -11.49
CA GLN A 166 14.07 5.11 -12.72
C GLN A 166 12.56 5.26 -12.88
N ALA A 167 11.79 5.14 -11.79
CA ALA A 167 10.34 5.34 -11.83
C ALA A 167 9.97 6.76 -12.28
N ARG A 168 10.61 7.78 -11.69
CA ARG A 168 10.37 9.19 -12.06
C ARG A 168 10.71 9.47 -13.53
N LYS A 169 11.82 8.93 -14.02
CA LYS A 169 12.21 9.07 -15.43
C LYS A 169 11.14 8.47 -16.38
N ARG A 170 10.61 7.30 -16.03
CA ARG A 170 9.55 6.63 -16.84
C ARG A 170 8.23 7.38 -16.76
N LEU A 171 7.82 7.82 -15.56
CA LEU A 171 6.59 8.60 -15.38
C LEU A 171 6.64 9.90 -16.18
N LYS A 172 7.74 10.64 -16.10
CA LYS A 172 7.93 11.88 -16.88
C LYS A 172 7.73 11.61 -18.38
N LYS A 173 8.39 10.58 -18.91
CA LYS A 173 8.27 10.21 -20.34
C LYS A 173 6.83 9.80 -20.70
N SER A 174 6.13 9.07 -19.84
CA SER A 174 4.75 8.65 -20.09
C SER A 174 3.79 9.82 -20.12
N MET A 175 3.97 10.80 -19.21
CA MET A 175 3.10 11.98 -19.14
C MET A 175 3.35 12.99 -20.26
N GLU A 176 4.58 13.09 -20.78
CA GLU A 176 4.93 13.96 -21.91
C GLU A 176 4.38 13.45 -23.26
N HIS A 177 4.05 12.15 -23.39
CA HIS A 177 3.53 11.57 -24.65
C HIS A 177 1.99 11.51 -24.69
N GLU A 178 1.30 11.89 -23.63
CA GLU A 178 -0.16 11.92 -23.55
C GLU A 178 -0.73 13.36 -23.70
N ILE A 179 0.12 14.34 -24.04
CA ILE A 179 -0.23 15.71 -24.45
C ILE A 179 -0.21 15.78 -25.99
#